data_8e703093bd5af7572d363010389a78d1
#
_entry.id   8e703093bd5af7572d363010389a78d1
#
_cell.length_a   1.000
_cell.length_b   1.000
_cell.length_c   1.000
_cell.angle_alpha   90.00
_cell.angle_beta   90.00
_cell.angle_gamma   90.00
#
_symmetry.space_group_name_H-M   'P 1'
#
loop_
_entity.id
_entity.type
_entity.pdbx_description
1 polymer ?
#
loop_
_entity_poly.entity_id
_entity_poly.type
_entity_poly.pdbx_seq_one_letter_code
_entity_poly.pdbx_strand_id
1 'polypeptide(L)'
;YDVLTIDNESKNKIEEAKRKIKKHGKSVTHDRIISELTLGFWTSFLTTRYSQYAFQSVIIKKCFKNVPIQNKNIKSLQKIFEKMRLLRNRVSHYERLIHWKDLKDQHLQLLECIKWLNVESYNIVKEIDCFDAVYSAGIQPFKTLVQNNWNIT
;
A
#
# COMPACT_ATOMS: atom_id res chain seq x y z
N TYR A 1 -9.35 2.05 28.55
CA TYR A 1 -8.86 2.20 27.16
C TYR A 1 -7.75 3.22 27.20
N ASP A 2 -6.50 2.75 27.28
CA ASP A 2 -5.34 3.61 27.12
C ASP A 2 -5.41 4.22 25.73
N VAL A 3 -5.63 5.53 25.69
CA VAL A 3 -5.65 6.30 24.45
C VAL A 3 -4.27 6.15 23.82
N LEU A 4 -4.19 5.47 22.70
CA LEU A 4 -2.97 5.40 21.90
C LEU A 4 -2.49 6.85 21.68
N THR A 5 -1.40 7.21 22.35
CA THR A 5 -0.86 8.56 22.24
C THR A 5 -0.21 8.70 20.89
N ILE A 6 -0.96 9.20 19.91
CA ILE A 6 -0.44 9.53 18.59
C ILE A 6 0.12 10.96 18.61
N ASP A 7 1.14 11.20 17.79
CA ASP A 7 1.75 12.53 17.70
C ASP A 7 0.82 13.58 17.08
N ASN A 8 1.19 14.84 17.22
CA ASN A 8 0.39 15.97 16.75
C ASN A 8 0.21 15.97 15.22
N GLU A 9 1.19 15.49 14.45
CA GLU A 9 1.05 15.39 12.99
C GLU A 9 -0.04 14.39 12.60
N SER A 10 -0.07 13.24 13.24
CA SER A 10 -1.11 12.24 13.01
C SER A 10 -2.49 12.71 13.45
N LYS A 11 -2.58 13.45 14.56
CA LYS A 11 -3.83 14.11 14.98
C LYS A 11 -4.31 15.08 13.92
N ASN A 12 -3.42 15.92 13.40
CA ASN A 12 -3.76 16.89 12.34
C ASN A 12 -4.28 16.22 11.06
N LYS A 13 -3.68 15.09 10.65
CA LYS A 13 -4.15 14.32 9.49
C LYS A 13 -5.56 13.75 9.71
N ILE A 14 -5.86 13.28 10.92
CA ILE A 14 -7.21 12.81 11.27
C ILE A 14 -8.21 13.97 11.22
N GLU A 15 -7.88 15.14 11.76
CA GLU A 15 -8.75 16.32 11.72
C GLU A 15 -8.94 16.83 10.27
N GLU A 16 -7.91 16.74 9.43
CA GLU A 16 -8.04 17.05 8.01
C GLU A 16 -9.00 16.08 7.31
N ALA A 17 -8.88 14.77 7.56
CA ALA A 17 -9.79 13.77 7.04
C ALA A 17 -11.24 14.06 7.46
N LYS A 18 -11.48 14.39 8.73
CA LYS A 18 -12.81 14.79 9.21
C LYS A 18 -13.36 16.03 8.48
N ARG A 19 -12.50 17.03 8.25
CA ARG A 19 -12.89 18.25 7.51
C ARG A 19 -13.27 17.93 6.06
N LYS A 20 -12.51 17.09 5.37
CA LYS A 20 -12.82 16.65 4.00
C LYS A 20 -14.17 15.92 3.93
N ILE A 21 -14.43 14.98 4.87
CA ILE A 21 -15.70 14.25 4.94
C ILE A 21 -16.88 15.24 5.07
N LYS A 22 -16.77 16.20 6.00
CA LYS A 22 -17.81 17.24 6.20
C LYS A 22 -18.00 18.12 4.97
N LYS A 23 -16.90 18.53 4.29
CA LYS A 23 -16.96 19.32 3.06
C LYS A 23 -17.75 18.63 1.94
N HIS A 24 -17.73 17.29 1.90
CA HIS A 24 -18.53 16.49 0.97
C HIS A 24 -19.96 16.20 1.47
N GLY A 25 -20.44 16.89 2.50
CA GLY A 25 -21.79 16.72 3.05
C GLY A 25 -22.04 15.39 3.73
N LYS A 26 -20.98 14.63 4.08
CA LYS A 26 -21.10 13.31 4.67
C LYS A 26 -20.97 13.36 6.20
N SER A 27 -21.69 12.47 6.90
CA SER A 27 -21.52 12.28 8.34
C SER A 27 -20.12 11.71 8.67
N VAL A 28 -19.50 12.19 9.74
CA VAL A 28 -18.17 11.74 10.17
C VAL A 28 -18.34 10.44 10.96
N THR A 29 -17.98 9.31 10.36
CA THR A 29 -17.95 7.99 11.00
C THR A 29 -16.52 7.47 11.04
N HIS A 30 -16.22 6.48 11.90
CA HIS A 30 -14.91 5.84 11.97
C HIS A 30 -14.47 5.26 10.63
N ASP A 31 -15.36 4.54 9.94
CA ASP A 31 -15.05 3.90 8.65
C ASP A 31 -14.69 4.93 7.57
N ARG A 32 -15.40 6.05 7.55
CA ARG A 32 -15.10 7.16 6.63
C ARG A 32 -13.79 7.85 6.94
N ILE A 33 -13.44 8.02 8.22
CA ILE A 33 -12.11 8.53 8.60
C ILE A 33 -11.02 7.57 8.14
N ILE A 34 -11.20 6.27 8.38
CA ILE A 34 -10.25 5.22 7.98
C ILE A 34 -10.04 5.24 6.46
N SER A 35 -11.10 5.33 5.68
CA SER A 35 -11.02 5.36 4.21
C SER A 35 -10.43 6.65 3.63
N GLU A 36 -10.55 7.78 4.33
CA GLU A 36 -9.99 9.07 3.91
C GLU A 36 -8.47 9.18 4.20
N LEU A 37 -7.98 8.39 5.15
CA LEU A 37 -6.57 8.39 5.52
C LEU A 37 -5.72 7.64 4.49
N THR A 38 -4.58 8.22 4.12
CA THR A 38 -3.70 7.69 3.08
C THR A 38 -2.91 6.47 3.53
N LEU A 39 -2.41 5.67 2.57
CA LEU A 39 -1.47 4.57 2.86
C LEU A 39 -0.25 5.08 3.65
N GLY A 40 0.26 6.27 3.33
CA GLY A 40 1.38 6.90 4.05
C GLY A 40 1.07 7.17 5.53
N PHE A 41 -0.17 7.51 5.87
CA PHE A 41 -0.60 7.63 7.25
C PHE A 41 -0.47 6.28 7.98
N TRP A 42 -1.02 5.22 7.42
CA TRP A 42 -1.00 3.89 8.02
C TRP A 42 0.41 3.31 8.15
N THR A 43 1.24 3.45 7.12
CA THR A 43 2.62 2.95 7.16
C THR A 43 3.52 3.75 8.09
N SER A 44 3.17 4.99 8.43
CA SER A 44 3.94 5.80 9.39
C SER A 44 4.04 5.14 10.77
N PHE A 45 3.04 4.36 11.18
CA PHE A 45 3.05 3.63 12.46
C PHE A 45 4.11 2.53 12.52
N LEU A 46 4.66 2.12 11.38
CA LEU A 46 5.78 1.18 11.31
C LEU A 46 7.15 1.87 11.38
N THR A 47 7.21 3.18 11.53
CA THR A 47 8.47 3.93 11.56
C THR A 47 9.06 4.00 12.97
N THR A 48 10.36 4.30 13.06
CA THR A 48 11.07 4.52 14.33
C THR A 48 10.48 5.66 15.16
N ARG A 49 9.78 6.61 14.53
CA ARG A 49 9.05 7.70 15.19
C ARG A 49 8.10 7.19 16.29
N TYR A 50 7.53 6.00 16.09
CA TYR A 50 6.62 5.39 17.05
C TYR A 50 7.25 4.28 17.90
N SER A 51 8.59 4.10 17.82
CA SER A 51 9.30 3.04 18.55
C SER A 51 9.17 3.13 20.08
N GLN A 52 8.98 4.34 20.60
CA GLN A 52 8.76 4.59 22.04
C GLN A 52 7.36 4.16 22.52
N TYR A 53 6.44 3.85 21.60
CA TYR A 53 5.07 3.47 21.95
C TYR A 53 4.90 1.96 21.92
N ALA A 54 4.40 1.39 22.99
CA ALA A 54 4.17 -0.05 23.14
C ALA A 54 3.21 -0.65 22.08
N PHE A 55 2.42 0.21 21.42
CA PHE A 55 1.44 -0.26 20.44
C PHE A 55 2.03 -0.90 19.19
N GLN A 56 3.31 -0.66 18.84
CA GLN A 56 3.95 -1.33 17.71
C GLN A 56 3.94 -2.86 17.85
N SER A 57 4.15 -3.36 19.07
CA SER A 57 4.04 -4.79 19.33
C SER A 57 2.60 -5.32 19.14
N VAL A 58 1.61 -4.49 19.49
CA VAL A 58 0.19 -4.80 19.28
C VAL A 58 -0.15 -4.81 17.80
N ILE A 59 0.34 -3.83 17.02
CA ILE A 59 0.16 -3.79 15.56
C ILE A 59 0.71 -5.06 14.92
N ILE A 60 1.96 -5.46 15.24
CA ILE A 60 2.57 -6.68 14.70
C ILE A 60 1.71 -7.91 15.03
N LYS A 61 1.27 -8.04 16.28
CA LYS A 61 0.48 -9.20 16.70
C LYS A 61 -0.92 -9.26 16.07
N LYS A 62 -1.59 -8.11 15.94
CA LYS A 62 -2.99 -8.05 15.49
C LYS A 62 -3.14 -7.89 13.99
N CYS A 63 -2.32 -7.06 13.36
CA CYS A 63 -2.44 -6.74 11.93
C CYS A 63 -1.61 -7.67 11.05
N PHE A 64 -0.48 -8.20 11.57
CA PHE A 64 0.45 -9.03 10.82
C PHE A 64 0.51 -10.46 11.35
N LYS A 65 -0.65 -11.09 11.49
CA LYS A 65 -0.75 -12.45 12.08
C LYS A 65 0.01 -13.49 11.28
N ASN A 66 0.02 -13.36 9.96
CA ASN A 66 0.58 -14.34 9.04
C ASN A 66 2.00 -13.98 8.55
N VAL A 67 2.63 -12.97 9.16
CA VAL A 67 3.99 -12.58 8.76
C VAL A 67 5.00 -13.64 9.22
N PRO A 68 5.94 -14.08 8.35
CA PRO A 68 7.02 -15.00 8.73
C PRO A 68 7.87 -14.43 9.87
N ILE A 69 8.38 -15.33 10.73
CA ILE A 69 9.07 -14.96 11.96
C ILE A 69 10.28 -14.04 11.72
N GLN A 70 11.01 -14.25 10.62
CA GLN A 70 12.16 -13.42 10.21
C GLN A 70 11.76 -11.98 9.90
N ASN A 71 10.53 -11.75 9.45
CA ASN A 71 9.99 -10.42 9.11
C ASN A 71 9.12 -9.83 10.23
N LYS A 72 8.93 -10.57 11.33
CA LYS A 72 8.06 -10.18 12.45
C LYS A 72 8.71 -9.14 13.38
N ASN A 73 9.26 -8.09 12.78
CA ASN A 73 9.84 -6.96 13.49
C ASN A 73 9.60 -5.66 12.74
N ILE A 74 9.58 -4.54 13.46
CA ILE A 74 9.24 -3.22 12.90
C ILE A 74 10.20 -2.79 11.80
N LYS A 75 11.51 -3.03 11.93
CA LYS A 75 12.50 -2.60 10.92
C LYS A 75 12.26 -3.29 9.57
N SER A 76 12.01 -4.60 9.58
CA SER A 76 11.68 -5.35 8.37
C SER A 76 10.38 -4.88 7.74
N LEU A 77 9.32 -4.76 8.55
CA LEU A 77 8.02 -4.29 8.07
C LEU A 77 8.10 -2.87 7.52
N GLN A 78 8.77 -1.96 8.22
CA GLN A 78 8.99 -0.59 7.74
C GLN A 78 9.63 -0.58 6.36
N LYS A 79 10.76 -1.29 6.19
CA LYS A 79 11.49 -1.35 4.91
C LYS A 79 10.63 -1.89 3.77
N ILE A 80 9.86 -2.94 4.05
CA ILE A 80 9.00 -3.58 3.06
C ILE A 80 7.84 -2.65 2.68
N PHE A 81 7.11 -2.11 3.64
CA PHE A 81 5.97 -1.24 3.38
C PHE A 81 6.37 0.12 2.78
N GLU A 82 7.58 0.60 3.05
CA GLU A 82 8.11 1.79 2.37
C GLU A 82 8.34 1.54 0.89
N LYS A 83 8.93 0.39 0.50
CA LYS A 83 9.03 -0.01 -0.90
C LYS A 83 7.65 -0.12 -1.57
N MET A 84 6.67 -0.74 -0.91
CA MET A 84 5.29 -0.83 -1.41
C MET A 84 4.68 0.56 -1.65
N ARG A 85 4.88 1.48 -0.71
CA ARG A 85 4.41 2.85 -0.82
C ARG A 85 5.03 3.59 -2.01
N LEU A 86 6.34 3.42 -2.22
CA LEU A 86 7.05 4.00 -3.36
C LEU A 86 6.54 3.44 -4.69
N LEU A 87 6.41 2.12 -4.82
CA LEU A 87 5.85 1.47 -6.00
C LEU A 87 4.43 1.98 -6.29
N ARG A 88 3.55 1.95 -5.30
CA ARG A 88 2.17 2.45 -5.43
C ARG A 88 2.13 3.92 -5.88
N ASN A 89 2.99 4.77 -5.32
CA ASN A 89 3.03 6.19 -5.69
C ASN A 89 3.42 6.35 -7.16
N ARG A 90 4.44 5.63 -7.64
CA ARG A 90 4.84 5.68 -9.05
C ARG A 90 3.73 5.20 -9.99
N VAL A 91 3.06 4.11 -9.66
CA VAL A 91 1.88 3.65 -10.41
C VAL A 91 0.80 4.72 -10.44
N SER A 92 0.50 5.34 -9.31
CA SER A 92 -0.54 6.37 -9.19
C SER A 92 -0.19 7.68 -9.93
N HIS A 93 1.09 7.95 -10.16
CA HIS A 93 1.56 9.11 -10.93
C HIS A 93 1.90 8.76 -12.39
N TYR A 94 1.49 7.57 -12.86
CA TYR A 94 1.73 7.10 -14.24
C TYR A 94 3.22 7.09 -14.65
N GLU A 95 4.11 6.93 -13.67
CA GLU A 95 5.54 6.84 -13.93
C GLU A 95 5.89 5.50 -14.60
N ARG A 96 6.87 5.53 -15.51
CA ARG A 96 7.33 4.31 -16.19
C ARG A 96 8.02 3.35 -15.23
N LEU A 97 7.55 2.10 -15.17
CA LEU A 97 8.12 1.02 -14.35
C LEU A 97 8.85 -0.05 -15.17
N ILE A 98 8.65 -0.06 -16.49
CA ILE A 98 9.12 -1.12 -17.38
C ILE A 98 10.65 -1.33 -17.34
N HIS A 99 11.41 -0.31 -16.92
CA HIS A 99 12.86 -0.38 -16.82
C HIS A 99 13.36 -0.93 -15.47
N TRP A 100 12.45 -1.21 -14.53
CA TRP A 100 12.84 -1.75 -13.22
C TRP A 100 13.14 -3.22 -13.32
N LYS A 101 14.41 -3.59 -13.05
CA LYS A 101 14.88 -4.96 -13.10
C LYS A 101 14.25 -5.86 -12.04
N ASP A 102 13.85 -5.29 -10.91
CA ASP A 102 13.26 -5.98 -9.75
C ASP A 102 11.73 -5.82 -9.66
N LEU A 103 11.07 -5.38 -10.74
CA LEU A 103 9.62 -5.13 -10.73
C LEU A 103 8.82 -6.40 -10.40
N LYS A 104 9.24 -7.54 -10.93
CA LYS A 104 8.62 -8.84 -10.63
C LYS A 104 8.75 -9.22 -9.16
N ASP A 105 9.93 -9.03 -8.57
CA ASP A 105 10.16 -9.31 -7.15
C ASP A 105 9.34 -8.37 -6.26
N GLN A 106 9.20 -7.10 -6.66
CA GLN A 106 8.35 -6.14 -5.94
C GLN A 106 6.87 -6.51 -6.01
N HIS A 107 6.40 -7.00 -7.17
CA HIS A 107 5.04 -7.51 -7.30
C HIS A 107 4.79 -8.72 -6.39
N LEU A 108 5.67 -9.72 -6.40
CA LEU A 108 5.59 -10.87 -5.50
C LEU A 108 5.60 -10.45 -4.03
N GLN A 109 6.45 -9.49 -3.67
CA GLN A 109 6.49 -8.95 -2.30
C GLN A 109 5.19 -8.24 -1.93
N LEU A 110 4.55 -7.54 -2.87
CA LEU A 110 3.23 -6.92 -2.66
C LEU A 110 2.16 -7.98 -2.35
N LEU A 111 2.11 -9.05 -3.12
CA LEU A 111 1.19 -10.17 -2.88
C LEU A 111 1.42 -10.81 -1.50
N GLU A 112 2.67 -11.03 -1.11
CA GLU A 112 3.00 -11.54 0.23
C GLU A 112 2.56 -10.56 1.34
N CYS A 113 2.72 -9.25 1.16
CA CYS A 113 2.24 -8.27 2.13
C CYS A 113 0.72 -8.33 2.31
N ILE A 114 -0.04 -8.50 1.22
CA ILE A 114 -1.50 -8.68 1.28
C ILE A 114 -1.83 -9.95 2.08
N LYS A 115 -1.15 -11.05 1.81
CA LYS A 115 -1.32 -12.32 2.52
C LYS A 115 -1.02 -12.21 4.03
N TRP A 116 -0.01 -11.43 4.40
CA TRP A 116 0.34 -11.20 5.81
C TRP A 116 -0.75 -10.44 6.56
N LEU A 117 -1.44 -9.54 5.87
CA LEU A 117 -2.56 -8.79 6.44
C LEU A 117 -3.84 -9.61 6.47
N ASN A 118 -4.18 -10.24 5.33
CA ASN A 118 -5.42 -11.03 5.20
C ASN A 118 -5.31 -12.04 4.07
N VAL A 119 -5.52 -13.31 4.39
CA VAL A 119 -5.40 -14.43 3.43
C VAL A 119 -6.54 -14.43 2.41
N GLU A 120 -7.76 -14.09 2.83
CA GLU A 120 -8.93 -14.04 1.94
C GLU A 120 -8.74 -12.95 0.88
N SER A 121 -8.26 -11.77 1.29
CA SER A 121 -7.90 -10.68 0.35
C SER A 121 -6.81 -11.10 -0.63
N TYR A 122 -5.80 -11.84 -0.16
CA TYR A 122 -4.76 -12.39 -1.04
C TYR A 122 -5.36 -13.35 -2.08
N ASN A 123 -6.25 -14.26 -1.66
CA ASN A 123 -6.88 -15.20 -2.59
C ASN A 123 -7.68 -14.48 -3.68
N ILE A 124 -8.48 -13.46 -3.30
CA ILE A 124 -9.23 -12.63 -4.27
C ILE A 124 -8.28 -11.94 -5.26
N VAL A 125 -7.22 -11.32 -4.74
CA VAL A 125 -6.25 -10.61 -5.61
C VAL A 125 -5.56 -11.58 -6.56
N LYS A 126 -5.20 -12.79 -6.12
CA LYS A 126 -4.58 -13.82 -6.97
C LYS A 126 -5.46 -14.24 -8.14
N GLU A 127 -6.77 -14.29 -7.97
CA GLU A 127 -7.72 -14.66 -9.05
C GLU A 127 -7.79 -13.59 -10.15
N ILE A 128 -7.58 -12.32 -9.81
CA ILE A 128 -7.68 -11.20 -10.78
C ILE A 128 -6.32 -10.68 -11.24
N ASP A 129 -5.22 -11.23 -10.70
CA ASP A 129 -3.87 -10.78 -10.98
C ASP A 129 -3.43 -11.17 -12.39
N CYS A 130 -3.22 -10.17 -13.23
CA CYS A 130 -2.73 -10.35 -14.60
C CYS A 130 -1.29 -9.86 -14.80
N PHE A 131 -0.55 -9.60 -13.73
CA PHE A 131 0.78 -9.01 -13.81
C PHE A 131 1.74 -9.80 -14.68
N ASP A 132 1.86 -11.11 -14.49
CA ASP A 132 2.80 -11.94 -15.26
C ASP A 132 2.47 -11.94 -16.77
N ALA A 133 1.20 -11.94 -17.15
CA ALA A 133 0.76 -11.87 -18.54
C ALA A 133 1.14 -10.51 -19.16
N VAL A 134 0.84 -9.40 -18.47
CA VAL A 134 1.15 -8.04 -18.94
C VAL A 134 2.66 -7.81 -18.97
N TYR A 135 3.36 -8.23 -17.94
CA TYR A 135 4.82 -8.07 -17.82
C TYR A 135 5.55 -8.83 -18.94
N SER A 136 5.13 -10.06 -19.22
CA SER A 136 5.73 -10.90 -20.28
C SER A 136 5.42 -10.40 -21.69
N ALA A 137 4.22 -9.89 -21.92
CA ALA A 137 3.85 -9.28 -23.20
C ALA A 137 4.60 -7.96 -23.46
N GLY A 138 4.99 -7.26 -22.41
CA GLY A 138 5.71 -6.00 -22.48
C GLY A 138 4.94 -4.93 -23.26
N ILE A 139 5.66 -4.17 -24.10
CA ILE A 139 5.05 -3.07 -24.90
C ILE A 139 4.58 -3.50 -26.30
N GLN A 140 4.81 -4.76 -26.70
CA GLN A 140 4.50 -5.20 -28.07
C GLN A 140 3.02 -5.06 -28.45
N PRO A 141 2.04 -5.46 -27.62
CA PRO A 141 0.63 -5.27 -27.94
C PRO A 141 0.27 -3.81 -28.23
N PHE A 142 0.85 -2.88 -27.49
CA PHE A 142 0.60 -1.45 -27.65
C PHE A 142 1.27 -0.90 -28.92
N LYS A 143 2.49 -1.35 -29.26
CA LYS A 143 3.16 -0.98 -30.51
C LYS A 143 2.33 -1.41 -31.72
N THR A 144 1.88 -2.65 -31.74
CA THR A 144 1.02 -3.20 -32.81
C THR A 144 -0.27 -2.40 -32.94
N LEU A 145 -0.92 -2.08 -31.80
CA LEU A 145 -2.16 -1.31 -31.81
C LEU A 145 -1.95 0.09 -32.39
N VAL A 146 -0.87 0.77 -32.03
CA VAL A 146 -0.51 2.11 -32.54
C VAL A 146 -0.22 2.04 -34.04
N GLN A 147 0.59 1.08 -34.48
CA GLN A 147 0.92 0.90 -35.90
C GLN A 147 -0.31 0.64 -36.76
N ASN A 148 -1.23 -0.21 -36.29
CA ASN A 148 -2.44 -0.56 -37.03
C ASN A 148 -3.46 0.58 -37.13
N ASN A 149 -3.51 1.50 -36.13
CA ASN A 149 -4.53 2.53 -36.12
C ASN A 149 -4.04 3.90 -36.61
N TRP A 150 -2.73 4.16 -36.61
CA TRP A 150 -2.23 5.51 -36.93
C TRP A 150 -1.29 5.58 -38.12
N ASN A 151 -1.11 4.47 -38.91
CA ASN A 151 -0.27 4.43 -40.12
C ASN A 151 1.07 5.18 -39.95
N ILE A 152 1.71 5.04 -38.80
CA ILE A 152 3.01 5.62 -38.54
C ILE A 152 4.04 4.73 -39.27
N THR A 153 4.40 5.14 -40.49
CA THR A 153 5.50 4.59 -41.27
C THR A 153 6.84 5.09 -40.73
#